data_d1dec479bc313522dda3c47aff5d7e44
#
_entry.id   d1dec479bc313522dda3c47aff5d7e44
#
_cell.length_a   1.000
_cell.length_b   1.000
_cell.length_c   1.000
_cell.angle_alpha   90.00
_cell.angle_beta   90.00
_cell.angle_gamma   90.00
#
_symmetry.space_group_name_H-M   'P 1'
#
loop_
_entity.id
_entity.type
_entity.pdbx_description
1 polymer ?
#
loop_
_entity_poly.entity_id
_entity_poly.type
_entity_poly.pdbx_seq_one_letter_code
_entity_poly.pdbx_strand_id
1 'polypeptide(L)'
;PIADRTVKESRKETKGRWMASQGKTGPGCVFNFRTEPAALYADVIRTSASGYEKNDLHTTDLHSYFHPLGAAVPPCWESRSDWDIFRALAEKTSELAHTHFPEPFRDLVATPLLHDTPDEIAQPEVRNWTKGECEPIPGKTMPHFSIVERDYVNLVHRFNSLGPGIKEHGVEDHGVEMDVADLYDEFAKLVPAYEWDGRKYPSLVDAVHAAEAVLFFAPESNGEIAYRGFKDRERQTGRPLADLAESYRSVRYSFADLATQPRRILTSPCWSGIVNEGRAYSGFVMNVERLIPWRTLTGRQHLYQDHEAYRAFGEACPTFKPRISLEDTFNIVKSKPVGKSIALACITPHGKWHIHSTYYDDLRMLTLSRGVEPFWLNDKDGADIGVLDNDWVEAYNDNGAIVTRAAVSARIPRGTCIFYHAPARTISFPKSPVRNNRHAARTNRLPTILPHPPLTPPASPP
;
A
#
# COMPACT_ATOMS: atom_id res chain seq x y z
N PRO A 1 23.53 6.80 5.43
CA PRO A 1 23.79 8.23 5.70
C PRO A 1 22.73 8.86 6.62
N ILE A 2 21.56 8.25 6.79
CA ILE A 2 20.48 8.77 7.65
C ILE A 2 20.68 8.32 9.12
N ALA A 3 21.44 7.26 9.35
CA ALA A 3 21.59 6.65 10.68
C ALA A 3 22.43 7.48 11.66
N ASP A 4 23.31 8.34 11.17
CA ASP A 4 24.22 9.17 12.01
C ASP A 4 23.68 10.56 12.32
N ARG A 5 22.51 10.90 11.80
CA ARG A 5 21.94 12.24 12.03
C ARG A 5 21.13 12.28 13.30
N THR A 6 21.24 13.38 14.01
CA THR A 6 20.38 13.67 15.15
C THR A 6 18.93 13.70 14.68
N VAL A 7 18.00 13.31 15.54
CA VAL A 7 16.55 13.36 15.25
C VAL A 7 16.14 14.73 14.69
N LYS A 8 16.76 15.81 15.20
CA LYS A 8 16.49 17.18 14.79
C LYS A 8 16.96 17.47 13.34
N GLU A 9 18.12 16.96 12.95
CA GLU A 9 18.67 17.11 11.60
C GLU A 9 17.90 16.25 10.59
N SER A 10 17.61 15.01 10.95
CA SER A 10 16.78 14.11 10.15
C SER A 10 15.39 14.69 9.89
N ARG A 11 14.77 15.27 10.93
CA ARG A 11 13.47 15.95 10.83
C ARG A 11 13.53 17.17 9.91
N LYS A 12 14.59 17.96 10.00
CA LYS A 12 14.81 19.15 9.16
C LYS A 12 15.00 18.78 7.70
N GLU A 13 15.75 17.72 7.41
CA GLU A 13 15.95 17.24 6.03
C GLU A 13 14.72 16.58 5.43
N THR A 14 14.02 15.75 6.21
CA THR A 14 12.78 15.13 5.75
C THR A 14 11.76 16.21 5.39
N LYS A 15 11.61 17.21 6.24
CA LYS A 15 10.78 18.37 5.94
C LYS A 15 11.23 19.08 4.66
N GLY A 16 12.51 19.31 4.45
CA GLY A 16 13.04 19.98 3.27
C GLY A 16 12.88 19.21 1.96
N ARG A 17 12.78 17.89 2.01
CA ARG A 17 12.61 17.03 0.82
C ARG A 17 11.17 16.91 0.34
N TRP A 18 10.20 16.89 1.25
CA TRP A 18 8.80 16.61 0.93
C TRP A 18 8.02 17.85 0.50
N MET A 19 8.48 19.03 0.88
CA MET A 19 7.80 20.28 0.56
C MET A 19 8.75 21.21 -0.21
N ALA A 20 8.95 20.85 -1.42
CA ALA A 20 9.98 21.37 -2.26
C ALA A 20 9.93 22.87 -2.42
N SER A 21 9.85 23.57 -2.89
CA SER A 21 10.11 24.85 -3.56
C SER A 21 10.49 26.06 -2.69
N GLN A 22 10.17 26.09 -1.40
CA GLN A 22 10.47 27.30 -0.59
C GLN A 22 10.95 27.08 0.84
N GLY A 23 11.36 25.88 1.22
CA GLY A 23 11.88 25.59 2.56
C GLY A 23 10.86 25.70 3.70
N LYS A 24 9.58 25.85 3.39
CA LYS A 24 8.49 25.85 4.36
C LYS A 24 7.75 24.52 4.27
N THR A 25 7.98 23.67 5.27
CA THR A 25 7.25 22.42 5.42
C THR A 25 6.07 22.66 6.35
N GLY A 26 4.88 22.24 5.94
CA GLY A 26 3.74 22.18 6.84
C GLY A 26 3.96 21.15 7.96
N PRO A 27 3.11 21.12 9.00
CA PRO A 27 3.22 20.15 10.07
C PRO A 27 3.06 18.72 9.54
N GLY A 28 3.94 17.83 9.97
CA GLY A 28 3.82 16.39 9.71
C GLY A 28 2.78 15.79 10.66
N CYS A 29 1.71 15.21 10.11
CA CYS A 29 0.69 14.50 10.89
C CYS A 29 0.84 13.00 10.71
N VAL A 30 0.69 12.24 11.81
CA VAL A 30 0.63 10.78 11.78
C VAL A 30 -0.70 10.34 12.38
N PHE A 31 -1.43 9.53 11.61
CA PHE A 31 -2.64 8.83 12.06
C PHE A 31 -2.30 7.38 12.24
N ASN A 32 -2.38 6.87 13.46
CA ASN A 32 -2.12 5.46 13.73
C ASN A 32 -2.76 5.05 15.06
N PHE A 33 -3.11 3.78 15.20
CA PHE A 33 -3.61 3.21 16.44
C PHE A 33 -2.49 2.85 17.43
N ARG A 34 -1.23 2.96 17.02
CA ARG A 34 -0.03 2.71 17.84
C ARG A 34 1.00 3.79 17.63
N THR A 35 1.80 4.05 18.66
CA THR A 35 2.96 4.92 18.54
C THR A 35 4.11 4.14 17.90
N GLU A 36 4.33 4.35 16.62
CA GLU A 36 5.45 3.77 15.87
C GLU A 36 6.54 4.80 15.59
N PRO A 37 7.69 4.38 15.02
CA PRO A 37 8.81 5.28 14.76
C PRO A 37 8.45 6.54 13.97
N ALA A 38 7.49 6.46 13.05
CA ALA A 38 7.03 7.63 12.29
C ALA A 38 6.42 8.71 13.20
N ALA A 39 5.71 8.30 14.26
CA ALA A 39 5.11 9.22 15.22
C ALA A 39 6.15 10.01 16.02
N LEU A 40 7.37 9.49 16.20
CA LEU A 40 8.46 10.20 16.88
C LEU A 40 8.95 11.43 16.11
N TYR A 41 8.69 11.46 14.82
CA TYR A 41 9.08 12.54 13.91
C TYR A 41 7.92 13.44 13.51
N ALA A 42 6.70 13.11 13.91
CA ALA A 42 5.51 13.88 13.60
C ALA A 42 5.40 15.13 14.49
N ASP A 43 4.78 16.17 13.96
CA ASP A 43 4.41 17.37 14.73
C ASP A 43 3.07 17.16 15.45
N VAL A 44 2.18 16.39 14.83
CA VAL A 44 0.86 16.04 15.37
C VAL A 44 0.64 14.54 15.24
N ILE A 45 0.21 13.92 16.32
CA ILE A 45 -0.20 12.52 16.34
C ILE A 45 -1.70 12.48 16.64
N ARG A 46 -2.43 11.76 15.82
CA ARG A 46 -3.86 11.46 16.03
C ARG A 46 -4.03 9.96 16.17
N THR A 47 -4.71 9.55 17.21
CA THR A 47 -4.99 8.14 17.46
C THR A 47 -6.16 7.70 16.59
N SER A 48 -5.92 6.72 15.71
CA SER A 48 -7.00 6.05 14.96
C SER A 48 -7.49 4.81 15.70
N ALA A 49 -8.77 4.48 15.49
CA ALA A 49 -9.38 3.28 16.03
C ALA A 49 -8.78 2.02 15.38
N SER A 50 -8.65 0.95 16.13
CA SER A 50 -8.23 -0.35 15.64
C SER A 50 -9.35 -1.05 14.85
N GLY A 51 -9.04 -2.16 14.19
CA GLY A 51 -10.04 -2.93 13.44
C GLY A 51 -11.21 -3.46 14.26
N TYR A 52 -11.08 -3.60 15.58
CA TYR A 52 -12.17 -4.01 16.48
C TYR A 52 -13.00 -2.82 17.00
N GLU A 53 -12.58 -1.60 16.73
CA GLU A 53 -13.16 -0.37 17.25
C GLU A 53 -13.84 0.47 16.17
N LYS A 54 -13.85 0.00 14.91
CA LYS A 54 -14.43 0.73 13.77
C LYS A 54 -15.17 -0.20 12.82
N ASN A 55 -16.10 0.37 12.06
CA ASN A 55 -16.69 -0.27 10.90
C ASN A 55 -15.89 0.09 9.65
N ASP A 56 -15.56 -0.91 8.84
CA ASP A 56 -14.78 -0.75 7.61
C ASP A 56 -14.92 -1.99 6.73
N LEU A 57 -14.33 -1.97 5.55
CA LEU A 57 -14.22 -3.11 4.65
C LEU A 57 -12.76 -3.56 4.56
N HIS A 58 -12.56 -4.85 4.40
CA HIS A 58 -11.23 -5.42 4.20
C HIS A 58 -11.21 -6.41 3.04
N THR A 59 -10.24 -6.22 2.17
CA THR A 59 -9.85 -7.18 1.12
C THR A 59 -8.35 -7.39 1.19
N THR A 60 -7.87 -8.50 0.64
CA THR A 60 -6.44 -8.80 0.55
C THR A 60 -6.19 -9.70 -0.65
N ASP A 61 -5.01 -9.63 -1.22
CA ASP A 61 -4.57 -10.50 -2.32
C ASP A 61 -4.37 -11.97 -1.88
N LEU A 62 -4.42 -12.24 -0.58
CA LEU A 62 -4.21 -13.58 -0.03
C LEU A 62 -5.44 -14.47 -0.10
N HIS A 63 -6.62 -13.90 -0.32
CA HIS A 63 -7.87 -14.64 -0.47
C HIS A 63 -8.91 -13.83 -1.27
N SER A 64 -9.95 -14.52 -1.73
CA SER A 64 -10.99 -13.97 -2.60
C SER A 64 -12.29 -13.65 -1.85
N TYR A 65 -12.18 -12.99 -0.69
CA TYR A 65 -13.34 -12.65 0.11
C TYR A 65 -13.32 -11.20 0.57
N PHE A 66 -14.50 -10.59 0.62
CA PHE A 66 -14.74 -9.39 1.42
C PHE A 66 -14.93 -9.79 2.89
N HIS A 67 -14.28 -9.07 3.77
CA HIS A 67 -14.48 -9.15 5.20
C HIS A 67 -14.95 -7.80 5.73
N PRO A 68 -15.97 -7.73 6.57
CA PRO A 68 -16.27 -6.54 7.33
C PRO A 68 -15.28 -6.43 8.49
N LEU A 69 -14.85 -5.24 8.78
CA LEU A 69 -14.36 -4.87 10.09
C LEU A 69 -15.56 -4.32 10.85
N GLY A 70 -16.22 -5.17 11.62
CA GLY A 70 -17.35 -4.78 12.46
C GLY A 70 -16.83 -4.30 13.82
N ALA A 71 -17.26 -3.12 14.25
CA ALA A 71 -16.91 -2.61 15.57
C ALA A 71 -17.47 -3.53 16.66
N ALA A 72 -16.59 -4.22 17.38
CA ALA A 72 -16.94 -5.08 18.52
C ALA A 72 -16.95 -4.32 19.85
N VAL A 73 -16.23 -3.22 19.92
CA VAL A 73 -16.12 -2.34 21.10
C VAL A 73 -16.05 -0.88 20.62
N PRO A 74 -16.48 0.08 21.45
CA PRO A 74 -16.30 1.49 21.11
C PRO A 74 -14.80 1.84 21.08
N PRO A 75 -14.44 2.87 20.31
CA PRO A 75 -13.07 3.38 20.26
C PRO A 75 -12.56 3.76 21.65
N CYS A 76 -11.30 3.40 21.94
CA CYS A 76 -10.66 3.72 23.20
C CYS A 76 -10.29 5.20 23.27
N TRP A 77 -10.54 5.87 24.39
CA TRP A 77 -10.18 7.26 24.65
C TRP A 77 -10.69 8.22 23.56
N GLU A 78 -9.79 8.98 22.97
CA GLU A 78 -10.07 9.94 21.90
C GLU A 78 -9.84 9.39 20.50
N SER A 79 -9.64 8.06 20.37
CA SER A 79 -9.45 7.45 19.06
C SER A 79 -10.72 7.52 18.21
N ARG A 80 -10.55 7.66 16.92
CA ARG A 80 -11.65 7.74 15.95
C ARG A 80 -11.34 6.85 14.76
N SER A 81 -12.40 6.44 14.07
CA SER A 81 -12.22 5.77 12.78
C SER A 81 -11.51 6.70 11.78
N ASP A 82 -10.85 6.13 10.78
CA ASP A 82 -10.23 6.93 9.71
C ASP A 82 -11.29 7.81 9.02
N TRP A 83 -12.50 7.27 8.81
CA TRP A 83 -13.62 8.00 8.25
C TRP A 83 -13.98 9.24 9.08
N ASP A 84 -14.14 9.09 10.40
CA ASP A 84 -14.45 10.19 11.29
C ASP A 84 -13.32 11.21 11.40
N ILE A 85 -12.07 10.77 11.32
CA ILE A 85 -10.91 11.67 11.31
C ILE A 85 -10.95 12.56 10.07
N PHE A 86 -11.11 11.95 8.87
CA PHE A 86 -11.16 12.71 7.62
C PHE A 86 -12.40 13.59 7.51
N ARG A 87 -13.55 13.12 8.03
CA ARG A 87 -14.76 13.94 8.13
C ARG A 87 -14.54 15.18 8.98
N ALA A 88 -13.94 15.02 10.16
CA ALA A 88 -13.63 16.17 11.03
C ALA A 88 -12.59 17.12 10.41
N LEU A 89 -11.64 16.60 9.63
CA LEU A 89 -10.71 17.42 8.85
C LEU A 89 -11.44 18.20 7.76
N ALA A 90 -12.35 17.57 7.02
CA ALA A 90 -13.17 18.24 6.01
C ALA A 90 -14.04 19.35 6.63
N GLU A 91 -14.68 19.07 7.76
CA GLU A 91 -15.47 20.02 8.52
C GLU A 91 -14.64 21.24 8.95
N LYS A 92 -13.48 21.00 9.57
CA LYS A 92 -12.60 22.09 10.01
C LYS A 92 -11.99 22.86 8.84
N THR A 93 -11.71 22.19 7.75
CA THR A 93 -11.22 22.86 6.53
C THR A 93 -12.30 23.77 5.96
N SER A 94 -13.55 23.30 5.87
CA SER A 94 -14.67 24.13 5.40
C SER A 94 -14.91 25.34 6.33
N GLU A 95 -14.86 25.13 7.65
CA GLU A 95 -14.98 26.23 8.61
C GLU A 95 -13.91 27.32 8.38
N LEU A 96 -12.65 26.91 8.26
CA LEU A 96 -11.54 27.83 8.04
C LEU A 96 -11.60 28.47 6.65
N ALA A 97 -12.11 27.76 5.65
CA ALA A 97 -12.23 28.24 4.29
C ALA A 97 -13.14 29.47 4.19
N HIS A 98 -14.18 29.58 5.01
CA HIS A 98 -15.01 30.79 5.05
C HIS A 98 -14.22 32.07 5.29
N THR A 99 -13.08 31.98 5.99
CA THR A 99 -12.22 33.14 6.25
C THR A 99 -11.07 33.26 5.24
N HIS A 100 -10.47 32.14 4.86
CA HIS A 100 -9.21 32.13 4.10
C HIS A 100 -9.39 31.88 2.60
N PHE A 101 -10.45 31.20 2.21
CA PHE A 101 -10.78 30.83 0.83
C PHE A 101 -12.31 30.89 0.63
N PRO A 102 -12.95 32.06 0.84
CA PRO A 102 -14.42 32.16 0.85
C PRO A 102 -15.04 31.87 -0.53
N GLU A 103 -14.28 32.09 -1.59
CA GLU A 103 -14.73 31.87 -2.95
C GLU A 103 -13.97 30.70 -3.60
N PRO A 104 -14.64 29.92 -4.43
CA PRO A 104 -13.96 28.90 -5.23
C PRO A 104 -12.87 29.55 -6.12
N PHE A 105 -11.77 28.85 -6.29
CA PHE A 105 -10.70 29.30 -7.19
C PHE A 105 -10.28 28.21 -8.17
N ARG A 106 -9.73 28.64 -9.30
CA ARG A 106 -9.28 27.72 -10.35
C ARG A 106 -7.82 27.34 -10.11
N ASP A 107 -7.55 26.06 -10.16
CA ASP A 107 -6.23 25.48 -9.99
C ASP A 107 -5.85 24.65 -11.20
N LEU A 108 -4.56 24.64 -11.55
CA LEU A 108 -4.03 23.85 -12.65
C LEU A 108 -3.50 22.52 -12.09
N VAL A 109 -4.09 21.43 -12.53
CA VAL A 109 -3.69 20.07 -12.16
C VAL A 109 -3.08 19.37 -13.36
N ALA A 110 -1.89 18.79 -13.15
CA ALA A 110 -1.27 17.89 -14.10
C ALA A 110 -1.63 16.44 -13.71
N THR A 111 -2.30 15.72 -14.59
CA THR A 111 -2.53 14.30 -14.43
C THR A 111 -1.36 13.52 -15.04
N PRO A 112 -0.90 12.44 -14.43
CA PRO A 112 0.11 11.56 -15.01
C PRO A 112 -0.32 11.07 -16.39
N LEU A 113 0.64 10.68 -17.21
CA LEU A 113 0.35 9.98 -18.45
C LEU A 113 -0.32 8.64 -18.14
N LEU A 114 -1.26 8.23 -18.97
CA LEU A 114 -1.87 6.91 -18.88
C LEU A 114 -0.84 5.79 -19.11
N HIS A 115 0.27 6.12 -19.75
CA HIS A 115 1.36 5.25 -20.12
C HIS A 115 2.67 5.78 -19.53
N ASP A 116 2.86 5.60 -18.22
CA ASP A 116 4.06 6.04 -17.51
C ASP A 116 4.80 4.89 -16.83
N THR A 117 4.41 3.66 -17.10
CA THR A 117 5.15 2.50 -16.60
C THR A 117 6.54 2.44 -17.26
N PRO A 118 7.57 1.93 -16.57
CA PRO A 118 8.89 1.74 -17.14
C PRO A 118 8.88 0.95 -18.46
N ASP A 119 8.00 -0.03 -18.58
CA ASP A 119 7.86 -0.85 -19.79
C ASP A 119 7.34 -0.06 -20.98
N GLU A 120 6.37 0.81 -20.77
CA GLU A 120 5.80 1.64 -21.82
C GLU A 120 6.74 2.75 -22.24
N ILE A 121 7.40 3.39 -21.25
CA ILE A 121 8.42 4.42 -21.52
C ILE A 121 9.61 3.83 -22.26
N ALA A 122 9.92 2.57 -22.06
CA ALA A 122 11.02 1.88 -22.72
C ALA A 122 10.74 1.50 -24.19
N GLN A 123 9.49 1.58 -24.66
CA GLN A 123 9.18 1.23 -26.04
C GLN A 123 9.76 2.28 -27.01
N PRO A 124 10.23 1.85 -28.20
CA PRO A 124 10.82 2.77 -29.20
C PRO A 124 9.86 3.88 -29.64
N GLU A 125 8.58 3.62 -29.58
CA GLU A 125 7.52 4.56 -29.96
C GLU A 125 7.29 5.66 -28.92
N VAL A 126 7.65 5.42 -27.66
CA VAL A 126 7.53 6.41 -26.59
C VAL A 126 8.69 7.38 -26.67
N ARG A 127 8.39 8.62 -26.99
CA ARG A 127 9.36 9.68 -27.16
C ARG A 127 9.28 10.68 -26.01
N ASN A 128 10.41 11.26 -25.68
CA ASN A 128 10.49 12.26 -24.63
C ASN A 128 10.28 13.67 -25.20
N TRP A 129 9.09 14.22 -24.97
CA TRP A 129 8.75 15.57 -25.40
C TRP A 129 9.65 16.65 -24.79
N THR A 130 10.15 16.47 -23.55
CA THR A 130 11.05 17.45 -22.92
C THR A 130 12.41 17.52 -23.59
N LYS A 131 12.80 16.48 -24.32
CA LYS A 131 14.03 16.43 -25.14
C LYS A 131 13.79 16.83 -26.60
N GLY A 132 12.57 17.14 -26.96
CA GLY A 132 12.21 17.47 -28.34
C GLY A 132 12.13 16.26 -29.27
N GLU A 133 12.01 15.05 -28.72
CA GLU A 133 11.92 13.81 -29.51
C GLU A 133 10.55 13.62 -30.17
N CYS A 134 9.53 14.32 -29.68
CA CYS A 134 8.18 14.30 -30.23
C CYS A 134 7.47 15.61 -29.90
N GLU A 135 6.34 15.84 -30.58
CA GLU A 135 5.45 16.95 -30.30
C GLU A 135 4.77 16.77 -28.94
N PRO A 136 4.65 17.83 -28.09
CA PRO A 136 3.96 17.78 -26.81
C PRO A 136 2.44 17.75 -27.03
N ILE A 137 1.84 16.57 -26.91
CA ILE A 137 0.39 16.36 -27.01
C ILE A 137 -0.14 16.00 -25.62
N PRO A 138 -0.98 16.88 -24.99
CA PRO A 138 -1.53 16.62 -23.67
C PRO A 138 -2.26 15.27 -23.56
N GLY A 139 -1.94 14.50 -22.52
CA GLY A 139 -2.51 13.17 -22.27
C GLY A 139 -1.98 12.05 -23.17
N LYS A 140 -1.08 12.37 -24.11
CA LYS A 140 -0.49 11.38 -25.04
C LYS A 140 1.03 11.31 -24.94
N THR A 141 1.71 12.40 -25.17
CA THR A 141 3.18 12.50 -25.12
C THR A 141 3.66 13.35 -23.95
N MET A 142 2.79 14.13 -23.37
CA MET A 142 3.03 14.90 -22.14
C MET A 142 1.85 14.77 -21.19
N PRO A 143 2.01 15.07 -19.89
CA PRO A 143 0.91 15.04 -18.93
C PRO A 143 -0.28 15.91 -19.41
N HIS A 144 -1.48 15.45 -19.12
CA HIS A 144 -2.67 16.23 -19.37
C HIS A 144 -2.81 17.29 -18.28
N PHE A 145 -3.01 18.53 -18.70
CA PHE A 145 -3.29 19.63 -17.80
C PHE A 145 -4.78 19.95 -17.81
N SER A 146 -5.39 19.92 -16.65
CA SER A 146 -6.79 20.31 -16.48
C SER A 146 -6.92 21.42 -15.47
N ILE A 147 -7.90 22.29 -15.69
CA ILE A 147 -8.27 23.30 -14.72
C ILE A 147 -9.39 22.72 -13.87
N VAL A 148 -9.14 22.65 -12.56
CA VAL A 148 -10.12 22.20 -11.58
C VAL A 148 -10.56 23.38 -10.72
N GLU A 149 -11.81 23.39 -10.32
CA GLU A 149 -12.32 24.34 -9.36
C GLU A 149 -12.14 23.79 -7.94
N ARG A 150 -11.48 24.57 -7.10
CA ARG A 150 -11.27 24.27 -5.68
C ARG A 150 -12.30 25.04 -4.87
N ASP A 151 -13.19 24.31 -4.24
CA ASP A 151 -14.27 24.82 -3.38
C ASP A 151 -14.12 24.22 -2.00
N TYR A 152 -13.33 24.89 -1.17
CA TYR A 152 -13.03 24.39 0.18
C TYR A 152 -14.15 24.70 1.19
N VAL A 153 -14.98 25.71 0.93
CA VAL A 153 -16.12 26.03 1.77
C VAL A 153 -17.10 24.87 1.81
N ASN A 154 -17.32 24.23 0.68
CA ASN A 154 -18.27 23.13 0.53
C ASN A 154 -17.63 21.73 0.66
N LEU A 155 -16.37 21.63 1.08
CA LEU A 155 -15.67 20.35 1.21
C LEU A 155 -16.38 19.37 2.14
N VAL A 156 -16.89 19.84 3.29
CA VAL A 156 -17.62 19.01 4.27
C VAL A 156 -18.88 18.39 3.64
N HIS A 157 -19.60 19.13 2.82
CA HIS A 157 -20.82 18.64 2.18
C HIS A 157 -20.49 17.58 1.13
N ARG A 158 -19.41 17.79 0.36
CA ARG A 158 -18.90 16.82 -0.62
C ARG A 158 -18.37 15.55 0.04
N PHE A 159 -17.82 15.65 1.25
CA PHE A 159 -17.36 14.49 2.02
C PHE A 159 -18.54 13.71 2.62
N ASN A 160 -19.55 14.40 3.11
CA ASN A 160 -20.69 13.82 3.81
C ASN A 160 -21.78 13.25 2.90
N SER A 161 -21.66 13.41 1.59
CA SER A 161 -22.69 12.98 0.64
C SER A 161 -22.11 12.38 -0.62
N LEU A 162 -22.80 11.40 -1.18
CA LEU A 162 -22.53 10.91 -2.52
C LEU A 162 -23.11 11.91 -3.53
N GLY A 163 -22.25 12.74 -4.11
CA GLY A 163 -22.63 13.75 -5.08
C GLY A 163 -23.20 13.17 -6.38
N PRO A 164 -23.67 14.02 -7.30
CA PRO A 164 -24.30 13.58 -8.54
C PRO A 164 -23.32 12.98 -9.56
N GLY A 165 -22.01 13.13 -9.35
CA GLY A 165 -20.99 12.73 -10.33
C GLY A 165 -21.07 11.27 -10.75
N ILE A 166 -21.37 10.35 -9.81
CA ILE A 166 -21.58 8.93 -10.14
C ILE A 166 -22.79 8.74 -11.05
N LYS A 167 -23.86 9.49 -10.83
CA LYS A 167 -25.07 9.45 -11.67
C LYS A 167 -24.81 10.01 -13.06
N GLU A 168 -24.00 11.07 -13.15
CA GLU A 168 -23.75 11.82 -14.38
C GLU A 168 -22.67 11.16 -15.25
N HIS A 169 -21.67 10.56 -14.63
CA HIS A 169 -20.47 10.05 -15.33
C HIS A 169 -20.28 8.54 -15.19
N GLY A 170 -21.12 7.86 -14.40
CA GLY A 170 -20.95 6.44 -14.12
C GLY A 170 -19.78 6.16 -13.16
N VAL A 171 -19.36 4.92 -13.16
CA VAL A 171 -18.18 4.43 -12.42
C VAL A 171 -17.16 3.94 -13.44
N GLU A 172 -15.93 4.39 -13.29
CA GLU A 172 -14.81 3.89 -14.10
C GLU A 172 -13.83 3.16 -13.19
N ASP A 173 -13.45 1.97 -13.59
CA ASP A 173 -12.37 1.24 -12.95
C ASP A 173 -11.54 0.48 -13.99
N HIS A 174 -10.22 0.65 -13.92
CA HIS A 174 -9.27 -0.05 -14.79
C HIS A 174 -9.56 0.12 -16.30
N GLY A 175 -10.07 1.30 -16.71
CA GLY A 175 -10.40 1.60 -18.10
C GLY A 175 -11.69 0.91 -18.58
N VAL A 176 -12.55 0.54 -17.65
CA VAL A 176 -13.89 0.01 -17.90
C VAL A 176 -14.91 0.99 -17.36
N GLU A 177 -15.80 1.44 -18.22
CA GLU A 177 -16.85 2.39 -17.89
C GLU A 177 -18.17 1.67 -17.64
N MET A 178 -18.83 2.01 -16.54
CA MET A 178 -20.09 1.41 -16.12
C MET A 178 -21.12 2.51 -15.85
N ASP A 179 -22.12 2.63 -16.71
CA ASP A 179 -23.27 3.50 -16.45
C ASP A 179 -24.08 2.94 -15.28
N VAL A 180 -24.31 3.78 -14.28
CA VAL A 180 -25.01 3.43 -13.03
C VAL A 180 -26.07 4.46 -12.64
N ALA A 181 -26.53 5.28 -13.58
CA ALA A 181 -27.48 6.36 -13.31
C ALA A 181 -28.78 5.88 -12.66
N ASP A 182 -29.32 4.77 -13.11
CA ASP A 182 -30.50 4.10 -12.54
C ASP A 182 -30.24 3.53 -11.15
N LEU A 183 -29.04 2.97 -10.95
CA LEU A 183 -28.61 2.39 -9.68
C LEU A 183 -28.36 3.47 -8.63
N TYR A 184 -27.96 4.67 -9.01
CA TYR A 184 -27.83 5.78 -8.08
C TYR A 184 -29.14 6.12 -7.37
N ASP A 185 -30.24 6.18 -8.12
CA ASP A 185 -31.56 6.46 -7.55
C ASP A 185 -32.09 5.30 -6.68
N GLU A 186 -31.65 4.07 -6.96
CA GLU A 186 -31.90 2.92 -6.10
C GLU A 186 -31.11 3.02 -4.79
N PHE A 187 -29.81 3.31 -4.86
CA PHE A 187 -28.97 3.50 -3.69
C PHE A 187 -29.47 4.63 -2.78
N ALA A 188 -29.92 5.72 -3.36
CA ALA A 188 -30.46 6.86 -2.61
C ALA A 188 -31.67 6.52 -1.71
N LYS A 189 -32.33 5.38 -1.94
CA LYS A 189 -33.42 4.88 -1.11
C LYS A 189 -32.95 4.00 0.05
N LEU A 190 -31.71 3.50 -0.02
CA LEU A 190 -31.13 2.57 0.96
C LEU A 190 -30.45 3.26 2.12
N VAL A 191 -30.00 4.51 1.94
CA VAL A 191 -29.31 5.29 2.96
C VAL A 191 -30.07 6.58 3.28
N PRO A 192 -29.86 7.18 4.44
CA PRO A 192 -30.47 8.47 4.77
C PRO A 192 -30.11 9.55 3.76
N ALA A 193 -30.99 10.54 3.62
CA ALA A 193 -30.74 11.70 2.80
C ALA A 193 -29.85 12.71 3.55
N TYR A 194 -28.88 13.27 2.87
CA TYR A 194 -28.09 14.42 3.28
C TYR A 194 -28.55 15.64 2.48
N GLU A 195 -29.04 16.67 3.18
CA GLU A 195 -29.54 17.88 2.52
C GLU A 195 -28.43 18.93 2.42
N TRP A 196 -28.16 19.38 1.20
CA TRP A 196 -27.19 20.42 0.91
C TRP A 196 -27.59 21.16 -0.36
N ASP A 197 -27.40 22.48 -0.38
CA ASP A 197 -27.73 23.36 -1.51
C ASP A 197 -29.15 23.15 -2.07
N GLY A 198 -30.11 22.98 -1.17
CA GLY A 198 -31.52 22.74 -1.51
C GLY A 198 -31.81 21.40 -2.19
N ARG A 199 -30.85 20.49 -2.21
CA ARG A 199 -30.95 19.16 -2.82
C ARG A 199 -30.73 18.05 -1.79
N LYS A 200 -31.21 16.87 -2.12
CA LYS A 200 -31.01 15.65 -1.32
C LYS A 200 -30.05 14.71 -2.01
N TYR A 201 -29.06 14.25 -1.28
CA TYR A 201 -28.06 13.29 -1.74
C TYR A 201 -28.00 12.10 -0.80
N PRO A 202 -27.54 10.91 -1.25
CA PRO A 202 -27.24 9.80 -0.35
C PRO A 202 -26.21 10.22 0.71
N SER A 203 -26.50 9.99 1.97
CA SER A 203 -25.61 10.34 3.09
C SER A 203 -24.43 9.38 3.18
N LEU A 204 -23.23 9.94 3.35
CA LEU A 204 -22.00 9.24 3.67
C LEU A 204 -21.44 9.64 5.05
N VAL A 205 -22.27 10.26 5.90
CA VAL A 205 -21.82 10.73 7.22
C VAL A 205 -21.34 9.58 8.11
N ASP A 206 -21.97 8.43 7.99
CA ASP A 206 -21.60 7.22 8.74
C ASP A 206 -20.70 6.30 7.90
N ALA A 207 -19.69 5.70 8.54
CA ALA A 207 -18.75 4.80 7.88
C ALA A 207 -19.46 3.58 7.23
N VAL A 208 -20.57 3.10 7.82
CA VAL A 208 -21.36 2.01 7.23
C VAL A 208 -22.03 2.47 5.94
N HIS A 209 -22.57 3.69 5.88
CA HIS A 209 -23.15 4.22 4.64
C HIS A 209 -22.10 4.38 3.55
N ALA A 210 -20.89 4.80 3.92
CA ALA A 210 -19.78 4.87 2.98
C ALA A 210 -19.38 3.47 2.47
N ALA A 211 -19.32 2.48 3.36
CA ALA A 211 -19.06 1.08 2.99
C ALA A 211 -20.16 0.51 2.10
N GLU A 212 -21.44 0.83 2.39
CA GLU A 212 -22.57 0.47 1.53
C GLU A 212 -22.44 1.08 0.12
N ALA A 213 -22.01 2.34 0.01
CA ALA A 213 -21.78 2.96 -1.29
C ALA A 213 -20.68 2.23 -2.08
N VAL A 214 -19.57 1.90 -1.42
CA VAL A 214 -18.49 1.11 -2.06
C VAL A 214 -19.02 -0.24 -2.55
N LEU A 215 -19.71 -0.99 -1.70
CA LEU A 215 -20.27 -2.31 -2.06
C LEU A 215 -21.33 -2.21 -3.15
N PHE A 216 -22.13 -1.15 -3.13
CA PHE A 216 -23.22 -0.97 -4.10
C PHE A 216 -22.70 -0.65 -5.50
N PHE A 217 -21.63 0.15 -5.61
CA PHE A 217 -21.09 0.64 -6.88
C PHE A 217 -19.82 -0.08 -7.37
N ALA A 218 -19.32 -1.08 -6.65
CA ALA A 218 -18.20 -1.87 -7.11
C ALA A 218 -18.64 -3.12 -7.87
N PRO A 219 -18.01 -3.44 -9.02
CA PRO A 219 -18.35 -4.63 -9.78
C PRO A 219 -18.00 -5.94 -9.05
N GLU A 220 -17.10 -5.90 -8.08
CA GLU A 220 -16.70 -7.06 -7.27
C GLU A 220 -17.74 -7.47 -6.22
N SER A 221 -18.71 -6.60 -5.93
CA SER A 221 -19.77 -6.82 -4.93
C SER A 221 -21.20 -6.67 -5.49
N ASN A 222 -21.31 -6.21 -6.74
CA ASN A 222 -22.58 -6.02 -7.43
C ASN A 222 -22.53 -6.63 -8.83
N GLY A 223 -23.22 -7.76 -9.00
CA GLY A 223 -23.23 -8.53 -10.25
C GLY A 223 -23.80 -7.79 -11.46
N GLU A 224 -24.75 -6.87 -11.25
CA GLU A 224 -25.27 -6.02 -12.34
C GLU A 224 -24.18 -5.07 -12.85
N ILE A 225 -23.40 -4.49 -11.96
CA ILE A 225 -22.29 -3.61 -12.34
C ILE A 225 -21.18 -4.42 -13.01
N ALA A 226 -20.85 -5.62 -12.48
CA ALA A 226 -19.92 -6.53 -13.14
C ALA A 226 -20.36 -6.86 -14.57
N TYR A 227 -21.64 -7.15 -14.76
CA TYR A 227 -22.20 -7.41 -16.08
C TYR A 227 -22.06 -6.22 -17.03
N ARG A 228 -22.39 -5.01 -16.57
CA ARG A 228 -22.24 -3.78 -17.36
C ARG A 228 -20.78 -3.53 -17.72
N GLY A 229 -19.88 -3.76 -16.79
CA GLY A 229 -18.44 -3.63 -17.05
C GLY A 229 -17.94 -4.66 -18.08
N PHE A 230 -18.40 -5.90 -18.02
CA PHE A 230 -18.09 -6.89 -19.09
C PHE A 230 -18.68 -6.47 -20.43
N LYS A 231 -19.89 -5.89 -20.45
CA LYS A 231 -20.47 -5.33 -21.68
C LYS A 231 -19.64 -4.20 -22.26
N ASP A 232 -19.10 -3.33 -21.43
CA ASP A 232 -18.18 -2.30 -21.90
C ASP A 232 -16.92 -2.92 -22.49
N ARG A 233 -16.34 -3.92 -21.81
CA ARG A 233 -15.16 -4.63 -22.31
C ARG A 233 -15.45 -5.38 -23.62
N GLU A 234 -16.65 -5.94 -23.80
CA GLU A 234 -17.08 -6.49 -25.09
C GLU A 234 -17.05 -5.44 -26.20
N ARG A 235 -17.55 -4.21 -25.92
CA ARG A 235 -17.49 -3.09 -26.87
C ARG A 235 -16.05 -2.75 -27.27
N GLN A 236 -15.17 -2.68 -26.27
CA GLN A 236 -13.76 -2.31 -26.48
C GLN A 236 -12.98 -3.38 -27.25
N THR A 237 -13.29 -4.65 -27.04
CA THR A 237 -12.45 -5.76 -27.53
C THR A 237 -13.08 -6.58 -28.64
N GLY A 238 -14.38 -6.45 -28.86
CA GLY A 238 -15.14 -7.27 -29.83
C GLY A 238 -15.29 -8.75 -29.43
N ARG A 239 -15.01 -9.11 -28.17
CA ARG A 239 -15.07 -10.49 -27.67
C ARG A 239 -16.19 -10.66 -26.65
N PRO A 240 -16.93 -11.79 -26.66
CA PRO A 240 -17.97 -12.04 -25.68
C PRO A 240 -17.39 -12.27 -24.29
N LEU A 241 -17.89 -11.55 -23.28
CA LEU A 241 -17.41 -11.58 -21.90
C LEU A 241 -18.54 -11.52 -20.87
N ALA A 242 -19.71 -10.99 -21.25
CA ALA A 242 -20.79 -10.74 -20.29
C ALA A 242 -21.37 -12.04 -19.70
N ASP A 243 -21.20 -13.16 -20.38
CA ASP A 243 -21.56 -14.49 -19.89
C ASP A 243 -20.80 -14.84 -18.57
N LEU A 244 -19.64 -14.24 -18.35
CA LEU A 244 -18.88 -14.41 -17.10
C LEU A 244 -19.66 -13.90 -15.87
N ALA A 245 -20.53 -12.91 -16.02
CA ALA A 245 -21.31 -12.34 -14.92
C ALA A 245 -22.80 -12.80 -14.90
N GLU A 246 -23.28 -13.46 -15.93
CA GLU A 246 -24.72 -13.77 -16.10
C GLU A 246 -25.28 -14.56 -14.91
N SER A 247 -24.54 -15.54 -14.39
CA SER A 247 -25.00 -16.42 -13.32
C SER A 247 -25.16 -15.73 -11.95
N TYR A 248 -24.51 -14.61 -11.74
CA TYR A 248 -24.56 -13.84 -10.50
C TYR A 248 -24.96 -12.37 -10.71
N ARG A 249 -25.52 -12.04 -11.85
CA ARG A 249 -25.95 -10.69 -12.20
C ARG A 249 -26.90 -10.07 -11.18
N SER A 250 -27.78 -10.86 -10.56
CA SER A 250 -28.70 -10.43 -9.51
C SER A 250 -28.08 -10.38 -8.10
N VAL A 251 -26.85 -10.82 -7.94
CA VAL A 251 -26.17 -10.83 -6.63
C VAL A 251 -25.67 -9.43 -6.31
N ARG A 252 -26.00 -8.97 -5.12
CA ARG A 252 -25.50 -7.72 -4.55
C ARG A 252 -25.23 -7.93 -3.07
N TYR A 253 -24.08 -7.49 -2.61
CA TYR A 253 -23.70 -7.55 -1.21
C TYR A 253 -23.97 -6.24 -0.51
N SER A 254 -24.48 -6.32 0.72
CA SER A 254 -24.58 -5.22 1.66
C SER A 254 -23.55 -5.39 2.79
N PHE A 255 -23.29 -4.34 3.54
CA PHE A 255 -22.46 -4.43 4.74
C PHE A 255 -23.07 -5.39 5.77
N ALA A 256 -24.40 -5.43 5.89
CA ALA A 256 -25.11 -6.37 6.74
C ALA A 256 -24.90 -7.83 6.31
N ASP A 257 -24.87 -8.13 5.01
CA ASP A 257 -24.53 -9.47 4.52
C ASP A 257 -23.11 -9.88 4.92
N LEU A 258 -22.16 -8.96 4.76
CA LEU A 258 -20.78 -9.21 5.15
C LEU A 258 -20.64 -9.40 6.65
N ALA A 259 -21.41 -8.65 7.46
CA ALA A 259 -21.37 -8.74 8.92
C ALA A 259 -21.84 -10.13 9.42
N THR A 260 -22.66 -10.85 8.65
CA THR A 260 -23.07 -12.22 8.99
C THR A 260 -22.01 -13.25 8.65
N GLN A 261 -21.38 -13.11 7.49
CA GLN A 261 -20.26 -13.95 7.05
C GLN A 261 -19.53 -13.29 5.86
N PRO A 262 -18.21 -13.53 5.71
CA PRO A 262 -17.47 -13.07 4.54
C PRO A 262 -18.12 -13.54 3.23
N ARG A 263 -18.14 -12.66 2.25
CA ARG A 263 -18.68 -12.95 0.90
C ARG A 263 -17.54 -13.06 -0.09
N ARG A 264 -17.67 -13.97 -1.03
CA ARG A 264 -16.70 -14.11 -2.13
C ARG A 264 -16.77 -12.90 -3.04
N ILE A 265 -15.63 -12.38 -3.43
CA ILE A 265 -15.50 -11.35 -4.46
C ILE A 265 -16.07 -11.90 -5.76
N LEU A 266 -16.96 -11.15 -6.40
CA LEU A 266 -17.53 -11.52 -7.69
C LEU A 266 -16.47 -11.32 -8.78
N THR A 267 -16.49 -12.19 -9.78
CA THR A 267 -15.66 -11.98 -10.98
C THR A 267 -16.11 -10.73 -11.70
N SER A 268 -15.18 -9.84 -12.01
CA SER A 268 -15.44 -8.57 -12.68
C SER A 268 -14.38 -8.30 -13.75
N PRO A 269 -14.59 -7.32 -14.64
CA PRO A 269 -13.52 -6.89 -15.55
C PRO A 269 -12.30 -6.33 -14.84
N CYS A 270 -12.48 -5.80 -13.64
CA CYS A 270 -11.42 -5.21 -12.84
C CYS A 270 -10.69 -6.25 -11.99
N TRP A 271 -11.42 -7.30 -11.60
CA TRP A 271 -10.90 -8.42 -10.81
C TRP A 271 -11.47 -9.74 -11.35
N SER A 272 -10.79 -10.30 -12.34
CA SER A 272 -11.26 -11.52 -13.02
C SER A 272 -10.96 -12.77 -12.18
N GLY A 273 -11.84 -13.05 -11.34
CA GLY A 273 -12.09 -14.13 -10.42
C GLY A 273 -11.14 -15.30 -10.28
N ILE A 274 -11.11 -15.78 -9.05
CA ILE A 274 -10.36 -16.96 -8.65
C ILE A 274 -11.15 -18.24 -8.94
N VAL A 275 -12.47 -18.15 -9.13
CA VAL A 275 -13.30 -19.31 -9.44
C VAL A 275 -14.22 -19.00 -10.60
N ASN A 276 -14.11 -19.78 -11.67
CA ASN A 276 -15.01 -19.79 -12.80
C ASN A 276 -15.48 -21.21 -13.05
N GLU A 277 -16.79 -21.40 -13.27
CA GLU A 277 -17.41 -22.72 -13.53
C GLU A 277 -16.98 -23.82 -12.53
N GLY A 278 -16.88 -23.46 -11.26
CA GLY A 278 -16.50 -24.40 -10.18
C GLY A 278 -14.99 -24.72 -10.11
N ARG A 279 -14.17 -24.19 -11.02
CA ARG A 279 -12.71 -24.35 -10.96
C ARG A 279 -12.05 -23.15 -10.30
N ALA A 280 -11.04 -23.40 -9.48
CA ALA A 280 -10.21 -22.37 -8.93
C ALA A 280 -9.12 -21.95 -9.92
N TYR A 281 -9.03 -20.64 -10.17
CA TYR A 281 -8.02 -20.03 -11.00
C TYR A 281 -7.17 -19.07 -10.19
N SER A 282 -5.95 -18.83 -10.63
CA SER A 282 -5.33 -17.54 -10.38
C SER A 282 -6.17 -16.46 -11.10
N GLY A 283 -6.14 -15.23 -10.62
CA GLY A 283 -6.80 -14.13 -11.33
C GLY A 283 -6.48 -14.09 -12.82
N PHE A 284 -7.09 -13.17 -13.56
CA PHE A 284 -6.83 -12.97 -15.00
C PHE A 284 -7.54 -13.95 -15.95
N VAL A 285 -8.71 -14.47 -15.56
CA VAL A 285 -9.50 -15.34 -16.44
C VAL A 285 -9.79 -14.71 -17.81
N MET A 286 -10.03 -13.41 -17.86
CA MET A 286 -10.22 -12.68 -19.13
C MET A 286 -8.98 -12.77 -20.03
N ASN A 287 -7.80 -12.58 -19.46
CA ASN A 287 -6.57 -12.59 -20.24
C ASN A 287 -6.16 -14.00 -20.67
N VAL A 288 -6.26 -14.97 -19.74
CA VAL A 288 -5.78 -16.33 -19.96
C VAL A 288 -6.78 -17.18 -20.75
N GLU A 289 -8.07 -17.12 -20.43
CA GLU A 289 -9.09 -17.97 -21.04
C GLU A 289 -9.82 -17.31 -22.20
N ARG A 290 -10.11 -16.01 -22.08
CA ARG A 290 -10.81 -15.26 -23.12
C ARG A 290 -9.87 -14.50 -24.06
N LEU A 291 -8.55 -14.60 -23.83
CA LEU A 291 -7.50 -14.00 -24.64
C LEU A 291 -7.67 -12.48 -24.84
N ILE A 292 -8.17 -11.79 -23.82
CA ILE A 292 -8.19 -10.35 -23.81
C ILE A 292 -6.75 -9.85 -23.62
N PRO A 293 -6.29 -8.89 -24.41
CA PRO A 293 -4.95 -8.32 -24.26
C PRO A 293 -4.72 -7.79 -22.83
N TRP A 294 -3.49 -7.95 -22.36
CA TRP A 294 -3.04 -7.32 -21.12
C TRP A 294 -2.98 -5.79 -21.28
N ARG A 295 -3.08 -5.08 -20.17
CA ARG A 295 -2.96 -3.62 -20.14
C ARG A 295 -1.50 -3.18 -20.23
N THR A 296 -0.79 -3.70 -21.20
CA THR A 296 0.57 -3.33 -21.57
C THR A 296 0.55 -2.82 -22.99
N LEU A 297 1.58 -2.10 -23.40
CA LEU A 297 1.66 -1.52 -24.74
C LEU A 297 1.54 -2.57 -25.84
N THR A 298 2.09 -3.78 -25.63
CA THR A 298 2.02 -4.91 -26.57
C THR A 298 0.80 -5.80 -26.39
N GLY A 299 -0.01 -5.59 -25.34
CA GLY A 299 -1.10 -6.48 -24.96
C GLY A 299 -0.66 -7.83 -24.40
N ARG A 300 0.63 -8.01 -24.12
CA ARG A 300 1.24 -9.26 -23.63
C ARG A 300 2.00 -9.04 -22.34
N GLN A 301 2.25 -10.12 -21.60
CA GLN A 301 3.21 -10.09 -20.49
C GLN A 301 4.62 -9.88 -21.04
N HIS A 302 5.35 -8.96 -20.45
CA HIS A 302 6.73 -8.67 -20.85
C HIS A 302 7.67 -9.55 -20.01
N LEU A 303 8.39 -10.43 -20.68
CA LEU A 303 9.45 -11.22 -20.07
C LEU A 303 10.84 -10.59 -20.32
N TYR A 304 10.93 -9.68 -21.25
CA TYR A 304 12.13 -8.93 -21.58
C TYR A 304 11.84 -7.43 -21.47
N GLN A 305 12.67 -6.73 -20.71
CA GLN A 305 12.57 -5.28 -20.48
C GLN A 305 13.57 -4.57 -21.39
N ASP A 306 13.09 -4.06 -22.53
CA ASP A 306 13.92 -3.32 -23.48
C ASP A 306 14.12 -1.87 -23.04
N HIS A 307 14.61 -1.69 -21.84
CA HIS A 307 14.92 -0.39 -21.27
C HIS A 307 16.44 -0.22 -21.14
N GLU A 308 16.95 0.93 -21.51
CA GLU A 308 18.39 1.21 -21.56
C GLU A 308 19.08 0.90 -20.21
N ALA A 309 18.50 1.33 -19.10
CA ALA A 309 19.03 1.07 -17.77
C ALA A 309 19.03 -0.45 -17.45
N TYR A 310 17.93 -1.16 -17.72
CA TYR A 310 17.87 -2.60 -17.49
C TYR A 310 18.89 -3.35 -18.35
N ARG A 311 19.06 -2.95 -19.61
CA ARG A 311 20.07 -3.54 -20.50
C ARG A 311 21.50 -3.27 -20.00
N ALA A 312 21.77 -2.04 -19.57
CA ALA A 312 23.08 -1.65 -19.02
C ALA A 312 23.47 -2.46 -17.78
N PHE A 313 22.50 -2.75 -16.90
CA PHE A 313 22.71 -3.61 -15.72
C PHE A 313 22.62 -5.11 -16.01
N GLY A 314 22.30 -5.50 -17.26
CA GLY A 314 22.05 -6.89 -17.60
C GLY A 314 20.81 -7.48 -16.91
N GLU A 315 19.83 -6.64 -16.59
CA GLU A 315 18.57 -6.98 -15.92
C GLU A 315 17.37 -7.02 -16.88
N ALA A 316 17.62 -6.89 -18.18
CA ALA A 316 16.57 -6.89 -19.19
C ALA A 316 15.76 -8.20 -19.24
N CYS A 317 16.33 -9.30 -18.78
CA CYS A 317 15.65 -10.59 -18.64
C CYS A 317 15.91 -11.15 -17.24
N PRO A 318 14.92 -11.73 -16.56
CA PRO A 318 15.15 -12.42 -15.30
C PRO A 318 16.12 -13.58 -15.48
N THR A 319 17.34 -13.41 -15.02
CA THR A 319 18.39 -14.42 -15.06
C THR A 319 19.01 -14.58 -13.69
N PHE A 320 19.47 -15.79 -13.38
CA PHE A 320 20.23 -15.99 -12.16
C PHE A 320 21.48 -15.12 -12.17
N LYS A 321 21.68 -14.36 -11.12
CA LYS A 321 22.91 -13.64 -10.84
C LYS A 321 23.40 -14.00 -9.45
N PRO A 322 24.71 -14.14 -9.26
CA PRO A 322 25.27 -14.32 -7.95
C PRO A 322 24.94 -13.12 -7.07
N ARG A 323 24.87 -13.34 -5.76
CA ARG A 323 24.67 -12.27 -4.80
C ARG A 323 25.77 -11.21 -4.95
N ILE A 324 25.36 -9.94 -4.92
CA ILE A 324 26.31 -8.83 -4.92
C ILE A 324 27.13 -8.91 -3.62
N SER A 325 28.44 -9.01 -3.75
CA SER A 325 29.37 -8.86 -2.65
C SER A 325 29.77 -7.38 -2.54
N LEU A 326 29.54 -6.79 -1.39
CA LEU A 326 29.97 -5.40 -1.15
C LEU A 326 31.48 -5.25 -1.18
N GLU A 327 32.21 -6.31 -0.81
CA GLU A 327 33.68 -6.35 -0.90
C GLU A 327 34.16 -6.23 -2.32
N ASP A 328 33.57 -7.06 -3.21
CA ASP A 328 33.97 -7.08 -4.61
C ASP A 328 33.53 -5.81 -5.35
N THR A 329 32.43 -5.19 -4.89
CA THR A 329 31.85 -4.03 -5.56
C THR A 329 32.43 -2.71 -5.06
N PHE A 330 32.69 -2.58 -3.75
CA PHE A 330 33.03 -1.31 -3.12
C PHE A 330 34.35 -1.32 -2.35
N ASN A 331 35.12 -2.40 -2.37
CA ASN A 331 36.37 -2.58 -1.58
C ASN A 331 36.20 -2.28 -0.10
N ILE A 332 35.04 -2.59 0.49
CA ILE A 332 34.76 -2.34 1.89
C ILE A 332 35.53 -3.35 2.74
N VAL A 333 36.33 -2.85 3.65
CA VAL A 333 37.11 -3.67 4.58
C VAL A 333 36.18 -4.35 5.58
N LYS A 334 36.22 -5.67 5.65
CA LYS A 334 35.47 -6.46 6.64
C LYS A 334 35.91 -6.11 8.06
N SER A 335 34.94 -5.85 8.93
CA SER A 335 35.20 -5.95 10.37
C SER A 335 35.53 -7.40 10.71
N LYS A 336 36.63 -7.64 11.44
CA LYS A 336 36.95 -8.99 11.92
C LYS A 336 35.99 -9.38 13.03
N PRO A 337 35.29 -10.51 12.89
CA PRO A 337 34.38 -10.98 13.94
C PRO A 337 35.17 -11.32 15.20
N VAL A 338 34.58 -11.07 16.36
CA VAL A 338 35.08 -11.53 17.65
C VAL A 338 34.45 -12.89 17.94
N GLY A 339 35.27 -13.92 18.08
CA GLY A 339 34.80 -15.27 18.33
C GLY A 339 34.51 -16.11 17.07
N LYS A 340 33.73 -17.18 17.23
CA LYS A 340 33.33 -18.05 16.12
C LYS A 340 32.24 -17.37 15.31
N SER A 341 32.35 -17.38 14.01
CA SER A 341 31.38 -16.79 13.10
C SER A 341 31.21 -17.61 11.84
N ILE A 342 30.06 -17.44 11.19
CA ILE A 342 29.72 -18.07 9.91
C ILE A 342 29.05 -17.04 9.01
N ALA A 343 29.36 -17.09 7.72
CA ALA A 343 28.68 -16.27 6.72
C ALA A 343 27.45 -17.02 6.17
N LEU A 344 26.29 -16.36 6.22
CA LEU A 344 25.02 -16.93 5.80
C LEU A 344 24.31 -16.03 4.79
N ALA A 345 23.61 -16.65 3.84
CA ALA A 345 22.69 -15.92 2.96
C ALA A 345 21.41 -15.58 3.73
N CYS A 346 21.09 -14.29 3.86
CA CYS A 346 19.95 -13.85 4.63
C CYS A 346 18.71 -13.63 3.76
N ILE A 347 17.60 -14.23 4.18
CA ILE A 347 16.28 -14.04 3.60
C ILE A 347 15.43 -13.25 4.60
N THR A 348 14.69 -12.25 4.13
CA THR A 348 13.90 -11.34 4.96
C THR A 348 12.41 -11.42 4.63
N PRO A 349 11.70 -12.50 5.00
CA PRO A 349 10.26 -12.62 4.79
C PRO A 349 9.44 -11.77 5.77
N HIS A 350 8.14 -11.74 5.56
CA HIS A 350 7.19 -11.17 6.54
C HIS A 350 7.22 -11.94 7.87
N GLY A 351 7.03 -11.22 8.95
CA GLY A 351 6.96 -11.80 10.28
C GLY A 351 5.73 -12.66 10.48
N LYS A 352 5.88 -13.77 11.22
CA LYS A 352 4.79 -14.69 11.48
C LYS A 352 3.71 -14.13 12.41
N TRP A 353 4.09 -13.24 13.32
CA TRP A 353 3.26 -12.80 14.44
C TRP A 353 2.98 -11.30 14.43
N HIS A 354 3.41 -10.61 13.40
CA HIS A 354 3.23 -9.17 13.23
C HIS A 354 3.11 -8.79 11.75
N ILE A 355 2.58 -7.61 11.49
CA ILE A 355 2.51 -7.03 10.14
C ILE A 355 3.43 -5.82 10.14
N HIS A 356 4.59 -5.94 9.52
CA HIS A 356 5.66 -4.95 9.60
C HIS A 356 5.93 -4.58 11.07
N SER A 357 5.74 -3.32 11.46
CA SER A 357 5.88 -2.85 12.85
C SER A 357 4.62 -3.06 13.71
N THR A 358 3.49 -3.41 13.10
CA THR A 358 2.22 -3.61 13.81
C THR A 358 2.26 -4.90 14.62
N TYR A 359 1.85 -4.83 15.88
CA TYR A 359 1.88 -5.91 16.89
C TYR A 359 3.27 -6.37 17.32
N TYR A 360 4.34 -5.78 16.78
CA TYR A 360 5.70 -6.15 17.12
C TYR A 360 6.04 -5.95 18.60
N ASP A 361 5.45 -4.97 19.24
CA ASP A 361 5.61 -4.63 20.66
C ASP A 361 4.48 -5.16 21.56
N ASP A 362 3.54 -5.94 21.02
CA ASP A 362 2.54 -6.63 21.82
C ASP A 362 3.21 -7.74 22.65
N LEU A 363 2.95 -7.75 23.97
CA LEU A 363 3.62 -8.69 24.88
C LEU A 363 3.32 -10.16 24.57
N ARG A 364 2.12 -10.48 24.08
CA ARG A 364 1.76 -11.86 23.69
C ARG A 364 2.51 -12.26 22.42
N MET A 365 2.60 -11.37 21.45
CA MET A 365 3.35 -11.60 20.21
C MET A 365 4.85 -11.71 20.49
N LEU A 366 5.39 -10.87 21.36
CA LEU A 366 6.79 -10.97 21.81
C LEU A 366 7.06 -12.30 22.51
N THR A 367 6.12 -12.82 23.31
CA THR A 367 6.25 -14.13 23.94
C THR A 367 6.34 -15.25 22.90
N LEU A 368 5.52 -15.18 21.85
CA LEU A 368 5.57 -16.14 20.73
C LEU A 368 6.85 -15.99 19.89
N SER A 369 7.46 -14.82 19.89
CA SER A 369 8.74 -14.51 19.22
C SER A 369 9.94 -14.54 20.18
N ARG A 370 9.89 -15.29 21.28
CA ARG A 370 10.97 -15.41 22.27
C ARG A 370 11.39 -14.08 22.92
N GLY A 371 10.49 -13.11 23.00
CA GLY A 371 10.73 -11.77 23.56
C GLY A 371 11.46 -10.81 22.65
N VAL A 372 11.91 -11.24 21.47
CA VAL A 372 12.59 -10.44 20.43
C VAL A 372 12.30 -11.04 19.06
N GLU A 373 12.68 -10.34 18.00
CA GLU A 373 12.63 -10.90 16.65
C GLU A 373 13.68 -12.02 16.51
N PRO A 374 13.28 -13.28 16.26
CA PRO A 374 14.21 -14.41 16.22
C PRO A 374 15.04 -14.42 14.94
N PHE A 375 16.30 -14.79 15.07
CA PHE A 375 17.20 -15.08 13.97
C PHE A 375 17.24 -16.59 13.73
N TRP A 376 16.67 -17.01 12.61
CA TRP A 376 16.60 -18.43 12.28
C TRP A 376 17.85 -18.87 11.56
N LEU A 377 18.45 -19.97 12.01
CA LEU A 377 19.60 -20.59 11.35
C LEU A 377 19.49 -22.13 11.38
N ASN A 378 20.19 -22.74 10.46
CA ASN A 378 20.23 -24.20 10.38
C ASN A 378 20.90 -24.80 11.63
N ASP A 379 20.47 -26.00 12.07
CA ASP A 379 20.96 -26.70 13.23
C ASP A 379 22.46 -27.08 13.12
N LYS A 380 22.91 -27.45 11.92
CA LYS A 380 24.33 -27.77 11.67
C LYS A 380 25.20 -26.52 11.62
N ASP A 381 24.68 -25.46 11.02
CA ASP A 381 25.40 -24.16 11.00
C ASP A 381 25.52 -23.61 12.42
N GLY A 382 24.49 -23.75 13.24
CA GLY A 382 24.54 -23.42 14.67
C GLY A 382 25.60 -24.23 15.41
N ALA A 383 25.62 -25.53 15.18
CA ALA A 383 26.61 -26.45 15.83
C ALA A 383 28.06 -26.10 15.42
N ASP A 384 28.31 -25.73 14.15
CA ASP A 384 29.64 -25.36 13.64
C ASP A 384 30.24 -24.16 14.40
N ILE A 385 29.40 -23.26 14.90
CA ILE A 385 29.83 -22.08 15.66
C ILE A 385 29.51 -22.17 17.17
N GLY A 386 28.90 -23.30 17.63
CA GLY A 386 28.57 -23.54 19.02
C GLY A 386 27.35 -22.74 19.51
N VAL A 387 26.41 -22.39 18.62
CA VAL A 387 25.17 -21.72 18.97
C VAL A 387 24.06 -22.74 19.21
N LEU A 388 23.43 -22.66 20.34
CA LEU A 388 22.26 -23.45 20.71
C LEU A 388 20.96 -22.68 20.49
N ASP A 389 19.86 -23.39 20.44
CA ASP A 389 18.55 -22.76 20.34
C ASP A 389 18.31 -21.81 21.52
N ASN A 390 17.81 -20.60 21.22
CA ASN A 390 17.56 -19.53 22.17
C ASN A 390 18.81 -18.79 22.71
N ASP A 391 20.02 -19.09 22.21
CA ASP A 391 21.19 -18.28 22.54
C ASP A 391 21.09 -16.88 21.96
N TRP A 392 21.82 -15.93 22.60
CA TRP A 392 22.01 -14.61 22.05
C TRP A 392 23.07 -14.65 20.94
N VAL A 393 22.71 -14.13 19.78
CA VAL A 393 23.60 -14.05 18.63
C VAL A 393 23.68 -12.61 18.13
N GLU A 394 24.82 -12.23 17.59
CA GLU A 394 25.00 -11.01 16.85
C GLU A 394 25.02 -11.34 15.35
N ALA A 395 24.04 -10.81 14.61
CA ALA A 395 24.04 -10.84 13.16
C ALA A 395 24.47 -9.47 12.65
N TYR A 396 25.44 -9.43 11.75
CA TYR A 396 25.99 -8.17 11.25
C TYR A 396 26.34 -8.27 9.75
N ASN A 397 26.38 -7.12 9.12
CA ASN A 397 26.91 -6.90 7.78
C ASN A 397 27.48 -5.47 7.71
N ASP A 398 27.89 -5.03 6.53
CA ASP A 398 28.51 -3.71 6.32
C ASP A 398 27.55 -2.54 6.60
N ASN A 399 26.24 -2.78 6.69
CA ASN A 399 25.25 -1.76 7.00
C ASN A 399 24.95 -1.66 8.51
N GLY A 400 25.31 -2.67 9.29
CA GLY A 400 25.08 -2.67 10.72
C GLY A 400 25.04 -4.04 11.36
N ALA A 401 24.70 -4.05 12.64
CA ALA A 401 24.61 -5.25 13.46
C ALA A 401 23.31 -5.27 14.27
N ILE A 402 22.81 -6.47 14.55
CA ILE A 402 21.67 -6.71 15.41
C ILE A 402 21.97 -7.83 16.39
N VAL A 403 21.56 -7.66 17.65
CA VAL A 403 21.65 -8.70 18.68
C VAL A 403 20.25 -9.24 18.94
N THR A 404 20.10 -10.56 18.81
CA THR A 404 18.82 -11.21 18.92
C THR A 404 18.95 -12.67 19.38
N ARG A 405 17.83 -13.37 19.53
CA ARG A 405 17.78 -14.79 19.93
C ARG A 405 17.86 -15.71 18.72
N ALA A 406 18.72 -16.70 18.79
CA ALA A 406 18.79 -17.75 17.78
C ALA A 406 17.53 -18.64 17.81
N ALA A 407 16.98 -18.93 16.66
CA ALA A 407 16.00 -19.99 16.45
C ALA A 407 16.67 -21.09 15.59
N VAL A 408 17.24 -22.07 16.26
CA VAL A 408 17.97 -23.17 15.59
C VAL A 408 16.99 -24.22 15.09
N SER A 409 17.00 -24.51 13.80
CA SER A 409 16.02 -25.42 13.21
C SER A 409 16.52 -26.09 11.93
N ALA A 410 16.30 -27.39 11.81
CA ALA A 410 16.52 -28.14 10.57
C ALA A 410 15.59 -27.70 9.39
N ARG A 411 14.60 -26.84 9.64
CA ARG A 411 13.74 -26.28 8.59
C ARG A 411 14.44 -25.26 7.71
N ILE A 412 15.53 -24.70 8.19
CA ILE A 412 16.32 -23.71 7.44
C ILE A 412 17.41 -24.44 6.67
N PRO A 413 17.57 -24.25 5.38
CA PRO A 413 18.66 -24.83 4.61
C PRO A 413 20.03 -24.37 5.15
N ARG A 414 21.00 -25.27 5.09
CA ARG A 414 22.38 -24.94 5.47
C ARG A 414 22.93 -23.78 4.63
N GLY A 415 23.69 -22.89 5.25
CA GLY A 415 24.23 -21.70 4.62
C GLY A 415 23.22 -20.56 4.45
N THR A 416 22.00 -20.70 5.01
CA THR A 416 20.93 -19.72 4.94
C THR A 416 20.47 -19.31 6.34
N CYS A 417 20.05 -18.07 6.48
CA CYS A 417 19.38 -17.60 7.67
C CYS A 417 18.11 -16.81 7.30
N ILE A 418 17.18 -16.72 8.26
CA ILE A 418 15.97 -15.92 8.11
C ILE A 418 15.90 -14.92 9.24
N PHE A 419 15.65 -13.70 8.88
CA PHE A 419 15.32 -12.62 9.80
C PHE A 419 14.11 -11.86 9.24
N TYR A 420 13.05 -11.71 10.02
CA TYR A 420 11.83 -11.08 9.54
C TYR A 420 12.06 -9.59 9.31
N HIS A 421 11.51 -9.06 8.21
CA HIS A 421 11.73 -7.68 7.85
C HIS A 421 10.83 -6.71 8.64
N ALA A 422 11.20 -5.45 8.56
CA ALA A 422 10.47 -4.31 9.09
C ALA A 422 10.16 -4.31 10.60
N PRO A 423 11.01 -4.84 11.50
CA PRO A 423 10.84 -4.57 12.91
C PRO A 423 11.00 -3.06 13.16
N ALA A 424 10.21 -2.53 14.11
CA ALA A 424 10.36 -1.14 14.52
C ALA A 424 11.74 -0.90 15.15
N ARG A 425 12.39 0.20 14.79
CA ARG A 425 13.68 0.58 15.39
C ARG A 425 13.58 0.95 16.87
N THR A 426 12.38 1.32 17.30
CA THR A 426 12.07 1.66 18.68
C THR A 426 10.83 0.90 19.09
N ILE A 427 10.89 0.20 20.20
CA ILE A 427 9.72 -0.43 20.80
C ILE A 427 9.06 0.60 21.71
N SER A 428 7.83 0.97 21.40
CA SER A 428 7.05 1.87 22.22
C SER A 428 6.09 1.07 23.09
N PHE A 429 6.45 0.88 24.37
CA PHE A 429 5.52 0.31 25.34
C PHE A 429 4.70 1.43 25.99
N PRO A 430 3.38 1.45 25.88
CA PRO A 430 2.56 2.56 26.38
C PRO A 430 2.72 2.87 27.88
N LYS A 431 3.17 1.92 28.66
CA LYS A 431 3.39 2.10 30.11
C LYS A 431 4.81 1.76 30.56
N SER A 432 5.71 1.54 29.64
CA SER A 432 7.09 1.22 30.00
C SER A 432 7.83 2.49 30.42
N PRO A 433 8.61 2.44 31.51
CA PRO A 433 9.58 3.46 31.85
C PRO A 433 10.77 3.50 30.86
N VAL A 434 10.57 3.06 29.63
CA VAL A 434 11.56 2.99 28.53
C VAL A 434 12.19 4.36 28.25
N ARG A 435 11.57 5.45 28.67
CA ARG A 435 12.25 6.75 28.71
C ARG A 435 13.62 6.68 29.38
N ASN A 436 13.83 5.71 30.27
CA ASN A 436 15.08 5.52 30.99
C ASN A 436 15.81 4.20 30.69
N ASN A 437 15.23 3.32 29.87
CA ASN A 437 15.88 2.05 29.58
C ASN A 437 16.81 2.17 28.38
N ARG A 438 18.02 2.67 28.63
CA ARG A 438 19.11 2.80 27.65
C ARG A 438 19.49 1.47 26.98
N HIS A 439 19.11 0.32 27.54
CA HIS A 439 19.39 -0.99 26.97
C HIS A 439 18.43 -1.34 25.83
N ALA A 440 17.14 -1.07 25.97
CA ALA A 440 16.19 -1.24 24.87
C ALA A 440 16.52 -0.30 23.69
N ALA A 441 16.91 0.95 23.99
CA ALA A 441 17.36 1.90 22.97
C ALA A 441 18.66 1.49 22.27
N ARG A 442 19.52 0.70 22.90
CA ARG A 442 20.74 0.16 22.27
C ARG A 442 20.45 -0.98 21.33
N THR A 443 19.53 -1.90 21.69
CA THR A 443 19.11 -3.00 20.82
C THR A 443 18.41 -2.49 19.55
N ASN A 444 17.72 -1.37 19.63
CA ASN A 444 16.93 -0.80 18.54
C ASN A 444 17.68 0.26 17.70
N ARG A 445 18.95 0.55 17.99
CA ARG A 445 19.81 1.41 17.16
C ARG A 445 20.41 0.70 15.97
N LEU A 446 20.18 -0.60 15.86
CA LEU A 446 20.74 -1.37 14.76
C LEU A 446 19.99 -1.04 13.48
N PRO A 447 20.70 -0.62 12.44
CA PRO A 447 20.06 -0.37 11.16
C PRO A 447 19.43 -1.67 10.68
N THR A 448 18.21 -1.56 10.20
CA THR A 448 17.59 -2.67 9.49
C THR A 448 18.59 -3.19 8.46
N ILE A 449 18.87 -4.47 8.47
CA ILE A 449 19.64 -5.08 7.41
C ILE A 449 18.81 -4.87 6.14
N LEU A 450 19.18 -3.89 5.34
CA LEU A 450 18.54 -3.68 4.06
C LEU A 450 19.04 -4.79 3.14
N PRO A 451 18.18 -5.63 2.60
CA PRO A 451 18.59 -6.70 1.69
C PRO A 451 19.16 -6.16 0.38
N HIS A 452 18.93 -4.87 0.09
CA HIS A 452 19.44 -4.20 -1.10
C HIS A 452 20.02 -2.83 -0.73
N PRO A 453 21.25 -2.52 -1.16
CA PRO A 453 21.66 -1.13 -1.25
C PRO A 453 20.71 -0.42 -2.23
N PRO A 454 20.37 0.85 -2.00
CA PRO A 454 19.71 1.62 -3.04
C PRO A 454 20.59 1.54 -4.30
N LEU A 455 19.98 1.20 -5.42
CA LEU A 455 20.64 1.23 -6.73
C LEU A 455 21.10 2.68 -6.97
N THR A 456 22.32 2.98 -6.60
CA THR A 456 23.00 4.16 -7.10
C THR A 456 23.58 3.74 -8.43
N PRO A 457 23.22 4.38 -9.54
CA PRO A 457 23.86 4.10 -10.81
C PRO A 457 25.36 4.32 -10.65
N PRO A 458 26.20 3.50 -11.28
CA PRO A 458 27.63 3.76 -11.29
C PRO A 458 27.86 5.16 -11.86
N ALA A 459 28.75 5.90 -11.23
CA ALA A 459 29.22 7.15 -11.80
C ALA A 459 29.69 6.88 -13.22
N SER A 460 29.22 7.69 -14.17
CA SER A 460 29.66 7.61 -15.55
C SER A 460 31.20 7.63 -15.57
N PRO A 461 31.84 6.78 -16.34
CA PRO A 461 33.28 6.87 -16.51
C PRO A 461 33.66 8.23 -17.12
N PRO A 462 34.86 8.74 -16.80
CA PRO A 462 35.34 10.05 -17.22
C PRO A 462 35.35 10.27 -18.74
#